data_30387593a36de99d8e2e9bdfc5df4063
#
_entry.id   30387593a36de99d8e2e9bdfc5df4063
#
_cell.length_a   1.000
_cell.length_b   1.000
_cell.length_c   1.000
_cell.angle_alpha   90.00
_cell.angle_beta   90.00
_cell.angle_gamma   90.00
#
_symmetry.space_group_name_H-M   'P 1'
#
loop_
_entity.id
_entity.type
_entity.pdbx_description
1 polymer ?
#
loop_
_entity_poly.entity_id
_entity_poly.type
_entity_poly.pdbx_seq_one_letter_code
_entity_poly.pdbx_strand_id
1 'polypeptide(L)' 'MGVPKRLTEMQMKFAHEIVTNEGRKNGFECAKSAGYAEDSARVRASELQNPKLFPLVVKYIGELREE' A
#
# COMPACT_ATOMS: atom_id res chain seq x y z
N MET A 1 3.85 -14.10 15.69
CA MET A 1 2.85 -13.04 15.58
C MET A 1 2.08 -13.19 14.28
N GLY A 2 0.77 -13.09 14.34
CA GLY A 2 -0.05 -13.30 13.16
C GLY A 2 -0.11 -12.10 12.24
N VAL A 3 -0.83 -12.28 11.14
CA VAL A 3 -1.09 -11.22 10.18
C VAL A 3 -1.95 -10.14 10.85
N PRO A 4 -1.69 -8.85 10.60
CA PRO A 4 -2.54 -7.79 11.14
C PRO A 4 -3.99 -7.98 10.72
N LYS A 5 -4.90 -7.79 11.65
CA LYS A 5 -6.32 -7.97 11.39
C LYS A 5 -6.99 -6.70 10.89
N ARG A 6 -6.29 -5.59 10.94
CA ARG A 6 -6.80 -4.29 10.53
C ARG A 6 -5.80 -3.57 9.66
N LEU A 7 -6.33 -2.80 8.74
CA LEU A 7 -5.50 -1.87 7.97
C LEU A 7 -5.28 -0.61 8.78
N THR A 8 -4.06 -0.10 8.74
CA THR A 8 -3.77 1.21 9.34
C THR A 8 -4.18 2.31 8.37
N GLU A 9 -4.31 3.53 8.87
CA GLU A 9 -4.62 4.67 8.00
C GLU A 9 -3.59 4.83 6.89
N MET A 10 -2.32 4.67 7.21
CA MET A 10 -1.25 4.78 6.22
C MET A 10 -1.37 3.71 5.16
N GLN A 11 -1.71 2.49 5.57
CA GLN A 11 -1.89 1.39 4.63
C GLN A 11 -3.06 1.66 3.69
N MET A 12 -4.16 2.17 4.22
CA MET A 12 -5.32 2.53 3.40
C MET A 12 -4.99 3.67 2.44
N LYS A 13 -4.28 4.67 2.91
CA LYS A 13 -3.83 5.77 2.04
C LYS A 13 -2.95 5.27 0.92
N PHE A 14 -2.02 4.37 1.26
CA PHE A 14 -1.15 3.77 0.24
C PHE A 14 -1.98 3.05 -0.82
N ALA A 15 -2.94 2.24 -0.39
CA ALA A 15 -3.80 1.50 -1.32
C ALA A 15 -4.57 2.44 -2.25
N HIS A 16 -5.14 3.50 -1.69
CA HIS A 16 -5.85 4.50 -2.50
C HIS A 16 -4.92 5.19 -3.49
N GLU A 17 -3.70 5.54 -3.06
CA GLU A 17 -2.73 6.17 -3.94
C GLU A 17 -2.33 5.25 -5.09
N ILE A 18 -2.12 3.97 -4.79
CA ILE A 18 -1.75 2.99 -5.82
C ILE A 18 -2.85 2.90 -6.88
N VAL A 19 -4.10 2.77 -6.45
CA VAL A 19 -5.22 2.60 -7.39
C VAL A 19 -5.52 3.90 -8.15
N THR A 20 -5.56 5.02 -7.44
CA THR A 20 -5.87 6.31 -8.03
C THR A 20 -4.82 6.76 -9.04
N ASN A 21 -3.56 6.43 -8.78
CA ASN A 21 -2.43 6.91 -9.59
C ASN A 21 -1.78 5.81 -10.42
N GLU A 22 -2.51 4.75 -10.75
CA GLU A 22 -1.97 3.69 -11.61
C GLU A 22 -1.48 4.29 -12.92
N GLY A 23 -0.23 3.96 -13.27
CA GLY A 23 0.41 4.47 -14.47
C GLY A 23 0.95 5.89 -14.36
N ARG A 24 0.73 6.56 -13.23
CA ARG A 24 1.21 7.94 -13.01
C ARG A 24 2.29 8.04 -11.95
N LYS A 25 2.12 7.27 -10.87
CA LYS A 25 3.09 7.24 -9.76
C LYS A 25 3.55 5.82 -9.53
N ASN A 26 4.80 5.66 -9.16
CA ASN A 26 5.31 4.35 -8.77
C ASN A 26 5.01 4.11 -7.29
N GLY A 27 5.29 2.88 -6.82
CA GLY A 27 5.03 2.52 -5.43
C GLY A 27 5.75 3.40 -4.42
N PHE A 28 6.99 3.80 -4.73
CA PHE A 28 7.77 4.68 -3.87
C PHE A 28 7.05 6.01 -3.64
N GLU A 29 6.57 6.63 -4.70
CA GLU A 29 5.84 7.89 -4.61
C GLU A 29 4.53 7.74 -3.85
N CYS A 30 3.83 6.64 -4.09
CA CYS A 30 2.58 6.35 -3.38
C CYS A 30 2.83 6.19 -1.89
N ALA A 31 3.90 5.50 -1.51
CA ALA A 31 4.24 5.33 -0.10
C ALA A 31 4.58 6.67 0.55
N LYS A 32 5.33 7.51 -0.13
CA LYS A 32 5.64 8.85 0.38
C LYS A 32 4.36 9.67 0.58
N SER A 33 3.47 9.63 -0.39
CA SER A 33 2.20 10.34 -0.30
C SER A 33 1.34 9.85 0.85
N ALA A 34 1.45 8.56 1.17
CA ALA A 34 0.70 7.97 2.27
C ALA A 34 1.27 8.33 3.64
N GLY A 35 2.48 8.89 3.69
CA GLY A 35 3.09 9.32 4.94
C GLY A 35 4.28 8.51 5.40
N TYR A 36 4.72 7.53 4.63
CA TYR A 36 5.92 6.76 4.97
C TYR A 36 7.17 7.60 4.76
N ALA A 37 8.16 7.39 5.61
CA ALA A 37 9.43 8.11 5.51
C ALA A 37 10.13 7.82 4.19
N GLU A 38 10.77 8.81 3.62
CA GLU A 38 11.44 8.67 2.34
C GLU A 38 12.46 7.52 2.34
N ASP A 39 13.21 7.39 3.43
CA ASP A 39 14.24 6.36 3.56
C ASP A 39 13.68 4.95 3.43
N SER A 40 12.47 4.72 3.91
CA SER A 40 11.85 3.41 3.92
C SER A 40 10.73 3.26 2.92
N ALA A 41 10.33 4.33 2.24
CA ALA A 41 9.19 4.30 1.33
C ALA A 41 9.34 3.25 0.22
N ARG A 42 10.54 3.11 -0.33
CA ARG A 42 10.78 2.13 -1.40
C ARG A 42 10.59 0.70 -0.91
N VAL A 43 11.16 0.39 0.25
CA VAL A 43 11.04 -0.93 0.85
C VAL A 43 9.59 -1.19 1.26
N ARG A 44 8.97 -0.21 1.90
CA ARG A 44 7.57 -0.34 2.34
C ARG A 44 6.63 -0.55 1.15
N ALA A 45 6.86 0.18 0.05
CA ALA A 45 6.03 0.03 -1.14
C ALA A 45 6.09 -1.41 -1.66
N SER A 46 7.27 -1.99 -1.71
CA SER A 46 7.44 -3.38 -2.13
C SER A 46 6.76 -4.35 -1.16
N GLU A 47 6.98 -4.15 0.14
CA GLU A 47 6.41 -5.02 1.17
C GLU A 47 4.89 -4.95 1.18
N LEU A 48 4.32 -3.76 1.09
CA LEU A 48 2.88 -3.56 1.16
C LEU A 48 2.14 -4.22 -0.01
N GLN A 49 2.82 -4.41 -1.13
CA GLN A 49 2.24 -5.07 -2.29
C GLN A 49 2.49 -6.58 -2.30
N ASN A 50 3.17 -7.08 -1.28
CA ASN A 50 3.47 -8.51 -1.16
C ASN A 50 2.37 -9.21 -0.35
N PRO A 51 1.56 -10.09 -0.97
CA PRO A 51 0.46 -10.74 -0.27
C PRO A 51 0.90 -11.67 0.85
N LYS A 52 2.15 -12.07 0.86
CA LYS A 52 2.68 -12.90 1.94
C LYS A 52 2.94 -12.10 3.20
N LEU A 53 3.26 -10.81 3.04
CA LEU A 53 3.57 -9.93 4.16
C LEU A 53 2.35 -9.12 4.59
N PHE A 54 1.60 -8.59 3.62
CA PHE A 54 0.46 -7.72 3.89
C PHE A 54 -0.76 -8.14 3.06
N PRO A 55 -1.34 -9.31 3.37
CA PRO A 55 -2.48 -9.80 2.59
C PRO A 55 -3.70 -8.87 2.65
N LEU A 56 -3.91 -8.18 3.77
CA LEU A 56 -5.04 -7.25 3.88
C LEU A 56 -4.88 -6.05 2.96
N VAL A 57 -3.65 -5.54 2.82
CA VAL A 57 -3.39 -4.41 1.92
C VAL A 57 -3.62 -4.83 0.47
N VAL A 58 -3.10 -5.98 0.08
CA VAL A 58 -3.25 -6.49 -1.29
C VAL A 58 -4.72 -6.74 -1.60
N LYS A 59 -5.47 -7.31 -0.65
CA LYS A 59 -6.89 -7.55 -0.81
C LYS A 59 -7.65 -6.23 -0.97
N TYR A 60 -7.31 -5.25 -0.15
CA TYR A 60 -7.96 -3.94 -0.20
C TYR A 60 -7.69 -3.24 -1.55
N ILE A 61 -6.47 -3.31 -2.04
CA ILE A 61 -6.13 -2.77 -3.37
C ILE A 61 -7.00 -3.43 -4.43
N GLY A 62 -7.15 -4.75 -4.37
CA GLY A 62 -8.00 -5.48 -5.30
C GLY A 62 -9.45 -5.02 -5.25
N GLU A 63 -9.97 -4.81 -4.04
CA GLU A 63 -11.34 -4.33 -3.86
C GLU A 63 -11.53 -2.93 -4.44
N LEU A 64 -10.57 -2.06 -4.24
CA LEU A 64 -10.63 -0.70 -4.79
C LEU A 64 -10.61 -0.71 -6.32
N ARG A 65 -9.87 -1.65 -6.91
CA ARG A 65 -9.81 -1.76 -8.37
C ARG A 65 -11.12 -2.24 -8.98
N GLU A 66 -11.92 -2.95 -8.22
CA GLU A 66 -13.20 -3.48 -8.70
C GLU A 66 -14.33 -2.44 -8.69
N GLU A 67 -14.13 -1.33 -8.02
CA GLU A 67 -15.15 -0.29 -7.94
C GLU A 67 -15.29 0.54 -9.21
#